data_63fc2b8ecb018cfedd5eff648fbdfc1e
#
_entry.id   63fc2b8ecb018cfedd5eff648fbdfc1e
#
_cell.length_a   1.000
_cell.length_b   1.000
_cell.length_c   1.000
_cell.angle_alpha   90.00
_cell.angle_beta   90.00
_cell.angle_gamma   90.00
#
_symmetry.space_group_name_H-M   'P 1'
#
loop_
_entity.id
_entity.type
_entity.pdbx_description
1 polymer ?
#
loop_
_entity_poly.entity_id
_entity_poly.type
_entity_poly.pdbx_seq_one_letter_code
_entity_poly.pdbx_strand_id
1 'polypeptide(L)'
;MRRGIVALCVAMAFVLSGCGAVIGTTLKVNDDGSGSRSLTVTFTNDDSDEAKQMFAKPLSVYDASIKKHVPSQLTYNGLHMQGKSMVASFQLDFSSPQDYLTKVRAIIGGSKDPTSDIQNINTPLVNGVVGKENFTSHDLLEWLPDGLEQDGIVDSGNVGNVLDSENNMTLTIGGKNFTSQTPLDIEHVADNGFDQVVVQLNFKSMKDVGAVVWYFSEQAWGADKENKVKAFLDQVTKDGNGEAADAKSDDLPENVRQRLSSTYPVGKKVTIKAGSLDEVDKRVAQALGNKSGSLKISPGQAKQSDPSSGATAAFVIPLSLTSQVSCSAICSRDAGDPVMVVTHPSQWVDEDSSAPSDEGQTSTQIIRGDAPLTLDVPLETKKTSTTMHLNPGAEVSYEANLTFDNAALGDNKEEVKKLLRGVRNWSVEQKSDKSTTQYTVRGSADDALTFSKKYSGSDSPLVVENE
;
A
#
# COMPACT_ATOMS: atom_id res chain seq x y z
N MET A 1 -1.10 -44.70 13.69
CA MET A 1 -0.22 -44.41 12.55
C MET A 1 0.88 -43.45 13.01
N ARG A 2 2.10 -43.96 13.11
CA ARG A 2 3.27 -43.21 13.60
C ARG A 2 3.77 -42.30 12.49
N ARG A 3 3.75 -40.95 12.68
CA ARG A 3 4.41 -39.98 11.81
C ARG A 3 5.90 -40.02 12.13
N GLY A 4 6.71 -40.59 11.22
CA GLY A 4 8.16 -40.52 11.29
C GLY A 4 8.63 -39.12 10.91
N ILE A 5 9.32 -38.46 11.84
CA ILE A 5 10.10 -37.26 11.57
C ILE A 5 11.38 -37.72 10.86
N VAL A 6 11.49 -37.42 9.57
CA VAL A 6 12.73 -37.57 8.82
C VAL A 6 13.53 -36.28 9.04
N ALA A 7 14.42 -36.30 10.02
CA ALA A 7 15.47 -35.29 10.16
C ALA A 7 16.54 -35.59 9.09
N LEU A 8 16.55 -34.82 8.02
CA LEU A 8 17.62 -34.89 7.01
C LEU A 8 18.79 -34.02 7.50
N CYS A 9 19.69 -34.64 8.27
CA CYS A 9 20.98 -34.03 8.61
C CYS A 9 21.88 -34.09 7.37
N VAL A 10 22.05 -33.00 6.65
CA VAL A 10 23.13 -32.85 5.70
C VAL A 10 24.38 -32.40 6.45
N ALA A 11 25.19 -33.34 6.85
CA ALA A 11 26.52 -33.07 7.41
C ALA A 11 27.49 -32.81 6.25
N MET A 12 27.79 -31.54 5.97
CA MET A 12 28.98 -31.18 5.21
C MET A 12 30.08 -30.87 6.21
N ALA A 13 31.03 -31.79 6.32
CA ALA A 13 32.25 -31.59 7.08
C ALA A 13 33.24 -30.77 6.22
N PHE A 14 33.44 -29.52 6.57
CA PHE A 14 34.64 -28.78 6.16
C PHE A 14 35.55 -28.68 7.38
N VAL A 15 36.72 -29.27 7.24
CA VAL A 15 37.81 -29.15 8.23
C VAL A 15 38.48 -27.80 7.97
N LEU A 16 38.17 -26.81 8.78
CA LEU A 16 38.97 -25.60 8.93
C LEU A 16 39.62 -25.68 10.30
N SER A 17 40.93 -25.59 10.32
CA SER A 17 41.74 -25.60 11.54
C SER A 17 41.67 -24.22 12.23
N GLY A 18 40.68 -24.07 13.09
CA GLY A 18 40.52 -22.92 13.98
C GLY A 18 39.91 -23.42 15.29
N CYS A 19 40.39 -22.92 16.42
CA CYS A 19 40.04 -23.38 17.76
C CYS A 19 38.68 -22.95 18.29
N GLY A 20 37.83 -22.33 17.45
CA GLY A 20 36.51 -21.84 17.80
C GLY A 20 35.36 -22.74 17.34
N ALA A 21 34.16 -22.40 17.81
CA ALA A 21 32.95 -23.07 17.37
C ALA A 21 32.51 -22.63 15.97
N VAL A 22 31.98 -23.57 15.22
CA VAL A 22 31.36 -23.31 13.91
C VAL A 22 29.86 -23.13 14.08
N ILE A 23 29.33 -22.04 13.53
CA ILE A 23 27.88 -21.74 13.53
C ILE A 23 27.25 -22.31 12.25
N GLY A 24 26.24 -23.14 12.42
CA GLY A 24 25.36 -23.62 11.35
C GLY A 24 23.99 -22.99 11.46
N THR A 25 23.42 -22.55 10.31
CA THR A 25 22.15 -21.83 10.30
C THR A 25 21.21 -22.36 9.23
N THR A 26 19.95 -22.55 9.62
CA THR A 26 18.84 -22.79 8.69
C THR A 26 17.71 -21.82 9.02
N LEU A 27 17.27 -21.07 8.02
CA LEU A 27 16.13 -20.17 8.11
C LEU A 27 15.01 -20.75 7.24
N LYS A 28 13.87 -21.03 7.86
CA LYS A 28 12.67 -21.52 7.17
C LYS A 28 11.59 -20.45 7.23
N VAL A 29 11.07 -20.05 6.07
CA VAL A 29 9.98 -19.08 5.93
C VAL A 29 8.81 -19.76 5.20
N ASN A 30 7.62 -19.65 5.78
CA ASN A 30 6.37 -20.15 5.21
C ASN A 30 5.74 -19.06 4.32
N ASP A 31 4.74 -19.47 3.51
CA ASP A 31 4.06 -18.55 2.59
C ASP A 31 3.25 -17.44 3.29
N ASP A 32 2.92 -17.61 4.57
CA ASP A 32 2.26 -16.59 5.41
C ASP A 32 3.23 -15.64 6.11
N GLY A 33 4.53 -15.78 5.85
CA GLY A 33 5.60 -14.99 6.47
C GLY A 33 5.98 -15.43 7.88
N SER A 34 5.36 -16.47 8.44
CA SER A 34 5.81 -17.12 9.66
C SER A 34 7.02 -18.02 9.40
N GLY A 35 7.74 -18.41 10.43
CA GLY A 35 8.88 -19.29 10.23
C GLY A 35 9.70 -19.58 11.47
N SER A 36 10.89 -20.13 11.21
CA SER A 36 11.87 -20.39 12.26
C SER A 36 13.30 -20.29 11.77
N ARG A 37 14.19 -19.76 12.62
CA ARG A 37 15.64 -19.80 12.41
C ARG A 37 16.24 -20.77 13.40
N SER A 38 16.88 -21.81 12.89
CA SER A 38 17.62 -22.77 13.70
C SER A 38 19.09 -22.43 13.65
N LEU A 39 19.72 -22.38 14.83
CA LEU A 39 21.13 -22.09 15.01
C LEU A 39 21.78 -23.29 15.72
N THR A 40 22.90 -23.76 15.20
CA THR A 40 23.73 -24.78 15.85
C THR A 40 25.12 -24.22 16.08
N VAL A 41 25.65 -24.40 17.27
CA VAL A 41 27.03 -24.04 17.62
C VAL A 41 27.77 -25.33 17.89
N THR A 42 28.76 -25.63 17.07
CA THR A 42 29.53 -26.86 17.13
C THR A 42 30.97 -26.56 17.58
N PHE A 43 31.30 -26.94 18.77
CA PHE A 43 32.67 -26.89 19.32
C PHE A 43 33.33 -28.22 18.99
N THR A 44 34.44 -28.22 18.26
CA THR A 44 35.16 -29.45 17.87
C THR A 44 36.40 -29.60 18.72
N ASN A 45 36.57 -30.76 19.32
CA ASN A 45 37.81 -31.11 20.02
C ASN A 45 38.84 -31.64 19.00
N ASP A 46 39.74 -30.77 18.58
CA ASP A 46 40.83 -31.04 17.62
C ASP A 46 42.15 -31.37 18.31
N ASP A 47 42.10 -31.64 19.65
CA ASP A 47 43.25 -31.92 20.50
C ASP A 47 44.24 -30.75 20.69
N SER A 48 43.88 -29.53 20.24
CA SER A 48 44.60 -28.29 20.56
C SER A 48 44.53 -27.95 22.07
N ASP A 49 45.43 -27.09 22.55
CA ASP A 49 45.42 -26.72 23.99
C ASP A 49 44.18 -25.86 24.31
N GLU A 50 43.68 -25.06 23.38
CA GLU A 50 42.45 -24.31 23.49
C GLU A 50 41.21 -25.22 23.52
N ALA A 51 41.15 -26.22 22.63
CA ALA A 51 40.09 -27.22 22.67
C ALA A 51 40.09 -28.02 23.96
N LYS A 52 41.28 -28.42 24.49
CA LYS A 52 41.39 -29.09 25.79
C LYS A 52 40.85 -28.21 26.91
N GLN A 53 41.11 -26.90 26.91
CA GLN A 53 40.54 -25.96 27.90
C GLN A 53 38.99 -25.89 27.73
N MET A 54 38.48 -25.76 26.51
CA MET A 54 37.06 -25.73 26.22
C MET A 54 36.34 -27.02 26.66
N PHE A 55 36.99 -28.16 26.63
CA PHE A 55 36.43 -29.45 27.04
C PHE A 55 36.85 -29.88 28.46
N ALA A 56 37.52 -29.02 29.23
CA ALA A 56 38.00 -29.36 30.58
C ALA A 56 36.91 -29.52 31.63
N LYS A 57 35.74 -28.85 31.42
CA LYS A 57 34.64 -28.93 32.37
C LYS A 57 33.56 -29.94 31.91
N PRO A 58 32.79 -30.52 32.82
CA PRO A 58 31.67 -31.39 32.46
C PRO A 58 30.63 -30.67 31.59
N LEU A 59 30.02 -31.40 30.67
CA LEU A 59 28.95 -30.89 29.75
C LEU A 59 27.81 -30.15 30.49
N SER A 60 27.46 -30.64 31.71
CA SER A 60 26.42 -30.05 32.54
C SER A 60 26.74 -28.61 33.00
N VAL A 61 28.03 -28.24 33.08
CA VAL A 61 28.44 -26.88 33.47
C VAL A 61 28.16 -25.91 32.33
N TYR A 62 28.47 -26.28 31.09
CA TYR A 62 28.15 -25.51 29.88
C TYR A 62 26.64 -25.39 29.68
N ASP A 63 25.91 -26.53 29.81
CA ASP A 63 24.46 -26.57 29.69
C ASP A 63 23.76 -25.65 30.68
N ALA A 64 24.24 -25.63 31.93
CA ALA A 64 23.71 -24.74 32.99
C ALA A 64 23.97 -23.25 32.69
N SER A 65 25.17 -22.91 32.23
CA SER A 65 25.53 -21.55 31.85
C SER A 65 24.71 -21.07 30.64
N ILE A 66 24.59 -21.88 29.59
CA ILE A 66 23.78 -21.54 28.40
C ILE A 66 22.32 -21.30 28.81
N LYS A 67 21.74 -22.17 29.63
CA LYS A 67 20.36 -21.99 30.13
C LYS A 67 20.15 -20.71 30.93
N LYS A 68 21.18 -20.28 31.66
CA LYS A 68 21.12 -19.06 32.47
C LYS A 68 21.15 -17.78 31.62
N HIS A 69 21.92 -17.79 30.54
CA HIS A 69 22.21 -16.58 29.76
C HIS A 69 21.45 -16.49 28.42
N VAL A 70 20.79 -17.57 27.95
CA VAL A 70 20.06 -17.57 26.68
C VAL A 70 18.97 -16.48 26.66
N PRO A 71 18.93 -15.61 25.64
CA PRO A 71 17.87 -14.62 25.51
C PRO A 71 16.48 -15.27 25.42
N SER A 72 15.49 -14.65 26.04
CA SER A 72 14.11 -15.17 26.08
C SER A 72 13.44 -15.35 24.72
N GLN A 73 13.98 -14.73 23.67
CA GLN A 73 13.54 -14.87 22.28
C GLN A 73 14.02 -16.17 21.62
N LEU A 74 15.05 -16.81 22.19
CA LEU A 74 15.61 -18.07 21.71
C LEU A 74 15.11 -19.23 22.56
N THR A 75 14.67 -20.29 21.91
CA THR A 75 14.43 -21.58 22.54
C THR A 75 15.73 -22.36 22.51
N TYR A 76 16.26 -22.68 23.67
CA TYR A 76 17.42 -23.55 23.78
C TYR A 76 17.00 -25.02 23.78
N ASN A 77 17.48 -25.78 22.78
CA ASN A 77 17.11 -27.18 22.56
C ASN A 77 18.09 -28.18 23.21
N GLY A 78 19.07 -27.67 23.94
CA GLY A 78 20.01 -28.46 24.68
C GLY A 78 21.42 -28.54 24.10
N LEU A 79 22.32 -29.11 24.90
CA LEU A 79 23.72 -29.37 24.58
C LEU A 79 23.98 -30.86 24.61
N HIS A 80 24.64 -31.41 23.59
CA HIS A 80 24.97 -32.82 23.55
C HIS A 80 26.31 -33.08 22.87
N MET A 81 26.88 -34.26 23.11
CA MET A 81 28.07 -34.69 22.39
C MET A 81 27.69 -35.40 21.10
N GLN A 82 28.34 -35.01 20.00
CA GLN A 82 28.25 -35.64 18.67
C GLN A 82 29.68 -36.04 18.27
N GLY A 83 30.06 -37.30 18.52
CA GLY A 83 31.44 -37.75 18.34
C GLY A 83 32.39 -37.02 19.28
N LYS A 84 33.39 -36.34 18.72
CA LYS A 84 34.34 -35.49 19.46
C LYS A 84 33.84 -34.06 19.65
N SER A 85 32.69 -33.69 19.10
CA SER A 85 32.16 -32.32 19.11
C SER A 85 31.06 -32.15 20.16
N MET A 86 30.99 -30.98 20.77
CA MET A 86 29.91 -30.55 21.64
C MET A 86 29.00 -29.60 20.81
N VAL A 87 27.72 -29.92 20.74
CA VAL A 87 26.76 -29.21 19.90
C VAL A 87 25.66 -28.61 20.76
N ALA A 88 25.53 -27.28 20.70
CA ALA A 88 24.41 -26.53 21.25
C ALA A 88 23.44 -26.15 20.15
N SER A 89 22.14 -26.24 20.44
CA SER A 89 21.10 -25.92 19.45
C SER A 89 20.10 -24.92 19.99
N PHE A 90 19.76 -23.93 19.14
CA PHE A 90 18.82 -22.86 19.45
C PHE A 90 17.81 -22.71 18.34
N GLN A 91 16.64 -22.19 18.66
CA GLN A 91 15.59 -21.88 17.68
C GLN A 91 14.94 -20.56 18.00
N LEU A 92 14.75 -19.75 16.98
CA LEU A 92 13.97 -18.51 16.98
C LEU A 92 12.75 -18.73 16.10
N ASP A 93 11.58 -18.89 16.71
CA ASP A 93 10.31 -18.99 16.01
C ASP A 93 9.71 -17.60 15.83
N PHE A 94 9.06 -17.35 14.72
CA PHE A 94 8.38 -16.07 14.45
C PHE A 94 7.07 -16.26 13.68
N SER A 95 6.12 -15.37 13.95
CA SER A 95 4.78 -15.39 13.39
C SER A 95 4.61 -14.47 12.17
N SER A 96 5.56 -13.58 11.94
CA SER A 96 5.58 -12.63 10.82
C SER A 96 6.97 -12.05 10.62
N PRO A 97 7.27 -11.41 9.48
CA PRO A 97 8.53 -10.69 9.26
C PRO A 97 8.81 -9.61 10.32
N GLN A 98 7.76 -8.90 10.76
CA GLN A 98 7.88 -7.88 11.80
C GLN A 98 8.20 -8.47 13.18
N ASP A 99 7.60 -9.62 13.53
CA ASP A 99 7.91 -10.36 14.76
C ASP A 99 9.35 -10.86 14.74
N TYR A 100 9.80 -11.35 13.58
CA TYR A 100 11.19 -11.77 13.38
C TYR A 100 12.17 -10.65 13.69
N LEU A 101 12.02 -9.48 13.04
CA LEU A 101 12.90 -8.33 13.26
C LEU A 101 12.84 -7.81 14.70
N THR A 102 11.67 -7.85 15.34
CA THR A 102 11.51 -7.44 16.73
C THR A 102 12.32 -8.34 17.67
N LYS A 103 12.27 -9.66 17.46
CA LYS A 103 13.02 -10.65 18.22
C LYS A 103 14.53 -10.55 17.98
N VAL A 104 14.93 -10.41 16.71
CA VAL A 104 16.33 -10.19 16.34
C VAL A 104 16.89 -8.94 17.01
N ARG A 105 16.18 -7.81 16.94
CA ARG A 105 16.59 -6.56 17.61
C ARG A 105 16.75 -6.71 19.12
N ALA A 106 15.87 -7.48 19.74
CA ALA A 106 15.95 -7.75 21.18
C ALA A 106 17.14 -8.64 21.56
N ILE A 107 17.59 -9.53 20.67
CA ILE A 107 18.76 -10.39 20.89
C ILE A 107 20.06 -9.60 20.69
N ILE A 108 20.19 -8.88 19.57
CA ILE A 108 21.40 -8.13 19.20
C ILE A 108 21.63 -6.93 20.14
N GLY A 109 20.58 -6.42 20.79
CA GLY A 109 20.67 -5.20 21.59
C GLY A 109 20.81 -3.94 20.73
N GLY A 110 21.29 -2.87 21.22
CA GLY A 110 21.40 -1.59 20.50
C GLY A 110 22.63 -1.44 19.58
N SER A 111 23.41 -2.49 19.37
CA SER A 111 24.67 -2.43 18.61
C SER A 111 24.45 -2.19 17.12
N LYS A 112 23.29 -2.61 16.59
CA LYS A 112 22.96 -2.55 15.16
C LYS A 112 21.44 -2.48 14.97
N ASP A 113 20.96 -1.74 13.98
CA ASP A 113 19.54 -1.80 13.57
C ASP A 113 19.36 -2.90 12.51
N PRO A 114 18.75 -4.04 12.86
CA PRO A 114 18.64 -5.17 11.96
C PRO A 114 17.57 -4.91 10.89
N THR A 115 17.92 -5.28 9.65
CA THR A 115 17.00 -5.30 8.51
C THR A 115 16.94 -6.70 7.91
N SER A 116 15.76 -7.09 7.42
CA SER A 116 15.52 -8.36 6.73
C SER A 116 14.48 -8.16 5.66
N ASP A 117 14.80 -8.59 4.45
CA ASP A 117 13.88 -8.67 3.30
C ASP A 117 13.90 -10.10 2.76
N ILE A 118 12.88 -10.88 3.13
CA ILE A 118 12.77 -12.29 2.74
C ILE A 118 11.41 -12.49 2.09
N GLN A 119 11.43 -12.76 0.78
CA GLN A 119 10.23 -12.84 -0.04
C GLN A 119 10.27 -14.06 -0.97
N ASN A 120 9.14 -14.76 -1.05
CA ASN A 120 8.84 -15.69 -2.15
C ASN A 120 7.88 -14.98 -3.11
N ILE A 121 8.45 -14.46 -4.20
CA ILE A 121 7.70 -13.68 -5.18
C ILE A 121 7.08 -14.66 -6.18
N ASN A 122 5.75 -14.66 -6.26
CA ASN A 122 5.00 -15.48 -7.21
C ASN A 122 3.86 -14.64 -7.79
N THR A 123 4.22 -13.78 -8.70
CA THR A 123 3.30 -12.88 -9.41
C THR A 123 3.28 -13.22 -10.90
N PRO A 124 2.32 -12.71 -11.67
CA PRO A 124 2.24 -13.00 -13.11
C PRO A 124 3.52 -12.68 -13.89
N LEU A 125 4.22 -11.62 -13.52
CA LEU A 125 5.37 -11.11 -14.26
C LEU A 125 6.69 -11.23 -13.51
N VAL A 126 6.67 -11.31 -12.18
CA VAL A 126 7.88 -11.42 -11.35
C VAL A 126 7.81 -12.68 -10.51
N ASN A 127 8.80 -13.54 -10.65
CA ASN A 127 8.86 -14.82 -9.93
C ASN A 127 10.26 -15.07 -9.39
N GLY A 128 10.35 -15.46 -8.14
CA GLY A 128 11.64 -15.79 -7.56
C GLY A 128 11.71 -15.68 -6.07
N VAL A 129 12.92 -15.70 -5.56
CA VAL A 129 13.20 -15.59 -4.12
C VAL A 129 14.21 -14.49 -3.89
N VAL A 130 13.93 -13.68 -2.89
CA VAL A 130 14.84 -12.70 -2.30
C VAL A 130 15.03 -13.07 -0.84
N GLY A 131 16.28 -12.99 -0.39
CA GLY A 131 16.63 -13.16 1.00
C GLY A 131 17.82 -12.27 1.32
N LYS A 132 17.59 -11.14 1.97
CA LYS A 132 18.65 -10.17 2.34
C LYS A 132 18.54 -9.82 3.81
N GLU A 133 19.64 -9.96 4.53
CA GLU A 133 19.79 -9.53 5.93
C GLU A 133 21.05 -8.69 6.07
N ASN A 134 21.05 -7.74 7.01
CA ASN A 134 22.25 -6.96 7.32
C ASN A 134 22.95 -7.44 8.61
N PHE A 135 22.52 -8.55 9.18
CA PHE A 135 23.08 -9.16 10.38
C PHE A 135 23.42 -10.64 10.12
N THR A 136 24.33 -11.19 10.94
CA THR A 136 24.82 -12.55 10.82
C THR A 136 24.23 -13.44 11.94
N SER A 137 24.50 -14.74 11.87
CA SER A 137 24.16 -15.63 12.99
C SER A 137 25.11 -15.47 14.16
N HIS A 138 26.31 -14.98 13.89
CA HIS A 138 27.26 -14.58 14.93
C HIS A 138 26.66 -13.44 15.79
N ASP A 139 26.10 -12.38 15.15
CA ASP A 139 25.45 -11.28 15.88
C ASP A 139 24.34 -11.78 16.83
N LEU A 140 23.62 -12.85 16.44
CA LEU A 140 22.56 -13.46 17.27
C LEU A 140 23.09 -14.31 18.43
N LEU A 141 24.37 -14.63 18.44
CA LEU A 141 25.00 -15.52 19.42
C LEU A 141 26.09 -14.83 20.25
N GLU A 142 26.33 -13.51 20.09
CA GLU A 142 27.32 -12.73 20.85
C GLU A 142 27.15 -12.86 22.37
N TRP A 143 25.92 -13.05 22.84
CA TRP A 143 25.65 -13.29 24.28
C TRP A 143 26.24 -14.59 24.82
N LEU A 144 26.55 -15.58 23.96
CA LEU A 144 27.01 -16.92 24.37
C LEU A 144 28.45 -16.87 24.93
N PRO A 145 29.44 -16.32 24.20
CA PRO A 145 30.79 -16.11 24.76
C PRO A 145 30.77 -15.32 26.04
N ASP A 146 30.03 -14.22 26.09
CA ASP A 146 29.93 -13.34 27.25
C ASP A 146 29.36 -14.08 28.49
N GLY A 147 28.32 -14.90 28.25
CA GLY A 147 27.73 -15.72 29.33
C GLY A 147 28.69 -16.77 29.87
N LEU A 148 29.47 -17.42 28.99
CA LEU A 148 30.48 -18.39 29.38
C LEU A 148 31.65 -17.74 30.18
N GLU A 149 32.05 -16.52 29.82
CA GLU A 149 33.03 -15.73 30.55
C GLU A 149 32.54 -15.35 31.94
N GLN A 150 31.31 -14.80 32.03
CA GLN A 150 30.71 -14.39 33.29
C GLN A 150 30.64 -15.54 34.32
N ASP A 151 30.45 -16.76 33.86
CA ASP A 151 30.40 -17.95 34.69
C ASP A 151 31.80 -18.60 34.89
N GLY A 152 32.88 -17.95 34.40
CA GLY A 152 34.25 -18.42 34.52
C GLY A 152 34.51 -19.75 33.82
N ILE A 153 33.79 -20.00 32.71
CA ILE A 153 33.99 -21.19 31.88
C ILE A 153 35.04 -20.94 30.83
N VAL A 154 35.06 -19.72 30.27
CA VAL A 154 36.04 -19.23 29.33
C VAL A 154 36.78 -18.03 29.93
N ASP A 155 38.10 -17.96 29.74
CA ASP A 155 38.90 -16.84 30.18
C ASP A 155 38.69 -15.62 29.30
N SER A 156 38.77 -14.40 29.86
CA SER A 156 38.52 -13.14 29.13
C SER A 156 39.41 -12.94 27.90
N GLY A 157 40.62 -13.51 27.91
CA GLY A 157 41.52 -13.47 26.73
C GLY A 157 41.08 -14.35 25.57
N ASN A 158 40.14 -15.28 25.79
CA ASN A 158 39.69 -16.27 24.77
C ASN A 158 38.23 -16.07 24.34
N VAL A 159 37.51 -15.10 24.91
CA VAL A 159 36.08 -14.82 24.58
C VAL A 159 35.86 -14.60 23.09
N GLY A 160 36.71 -13.80 22.42
CA GLY A 160 36.62 -13.51 21.02
C GLY A 160 36.86 -14.72 20.09
N ASN A 161 37.41 -15.81 20.63
CA ASN A 161 37.72 -17.02 19.88
C ASN A 161 36.65 -18.12 20.06
N VAL A 162 35.64 -17.90 20.88
CA VAL A 162 34.59 -18.91 21.18
C VAL A 162 33.75 -19.20 19.94
N LEU A 163 33.39 -18.16 19.16
CA LEU A 163 32.68 -18.27 17.92
C LEU A 163 33.65 -17.88 16.77
N ASP A 164 34.20 -18.85 16.06
CA ASP A 164 35.27 -18.61 15.08
C ASP A 164 34.74 -18.36 13.67
N SER A 165 33.78 -19.17 13.25
CA SER A 165 33.31 -19.12 11.86
C SER A 165 31.83 -19.46 11.72
N GLU A 166 31.27 -18.99 10.61
CA GLU A 166 29.93 -19.36 10.19
C GLU A 166 29.98 -20.18 8.91
N ASN A 167 29.24 -21.29 8.89
CA ASN A 167 28.97 -22.00 7.64
C ASN A 167 28.00 -21.20 6.76
N ASN A 168 27.97 -21.53 5.47
CA ASN A 168 26.90 -21.07 4.63
C ASN A 168 25.55 -21.43 5.25
N MET A 169 24.67 -20.45 5.27
CA MET A 169 23.32 -20.66 5.77
C MET A 169 22.39 -21.22 4.69
N THR A 170 21.36 -21.94 5.13
CA THR A 170 20.32 -22.44 4.23
C THR A 170 19.02 -21.66 4.48
N LEU A 171 18.50 -21.03 3.43
CA LEU A 171 17.13 -20.49 3.41
C LEU A 171 16.20 -21.51 2.77
N THR A 172 15.15 -21.91 3.48
CA THR A 172 14.05 -22.73 2.96
C THR A 172 12.81 -21.87 2.81
N ILE A 173 12.35 -21.66 1.58
CA ILE A 173 11.18 -20.82 1.27
C ILE A 173 10.46 -21.37 0.01
N GLY A 174 9.12 -21.36 0.00
CA GLY A 174 8.34 -21.90 -1.11
C GLY A 174 8.64 -23.37 -1.43
N GLY A 175 9.06 -24.16 -0.42
CA GLY A 175 9.45 -25.57 -0.57
C GLY A 175 10.81 -25.80 -1.25
N LYS A 176 11.61 -24.75 -1.47
CA LYS A 176 12.95 -24.80 -2.08
C LYS A 176 14.02 -24.39 -1.07
N ASN A 177 15.21 -24.94 -1.24
CA ASN A 177 16.38 -24.61 -0.43
C ASN A 177 17.36 -23.76 -1.24
N PHE A 178 17.85 -22.71 -0.63
CA PHE A 178 18.86 -21.79 -1.17
C PHE A 178 20.01 -21.71 -0.18
N THR A 179 21.24 -21.70 -0.68
CA THR A 179 22.44 -21.56 0.15
C THR A 179 23.04 -20.19 -0.06
N SER A 180 23.39 -19.50 1.02
CA SER A 180 24.03 -18.20 1.02
C SER A 180 25.19 -18.18 2.00
N GLN A 181 26.12 -17.28 1.78
CA GLN A 181 27.03 -16.83 2.82
C GLN A 181 26.26 -16.02 3.89
N THR A 182 26.88 -15.68 4.98
CA THR A 182 26.36 -14.77 6.01
C THR A 182 27.03 -13.40 5.88
N PRO A 183 26.27 -12.32 6.00
CA PRO A 183 24.82 -12.24 6.13
C PRO A 183 24.08 -12.80 4.90
N LEU A 184 22.80 -13.15 5.07
CA LEU A 184 21.96 -13.68 3.99
C LEU A 184 21.92 -12.71 2.80
N ASP A 185 22.31 -13.19 1.63
CA ASP A 185 22.22 -12.44 0.37
C ASP A 185 21.86 -13.40 -0.78
N ILE A 186 20.59 -13.51 -1.06
CA ILE A 186 20.04 -14.35 -2.13
C ILE A 186 19.15 -13.47 -3.01
N GLU A 187 19.41 -13.52 -4.31
CA GLU A 187 18.57 -12.89 -5.31
C GLU A 187 18.44 -13.80 -6.53
N HIS A 188 17.36 -14.57 -6.55
CA HIS A 188 16.99 -15.45 -7.66
C HIS A 188 15.62 -15.03 -8.18
N VAL A 189 15.57 -13.94 -8.95
CA VAL A 189 14.34 -13.37 -9.46
C VAL A 189 14.35 -13.35 -10.99
N ALA A 190 13.32 -13.95 -11.59
CA ALA A 190 12.98 -13.76 -12.99
C ALA A 190 12.02 -12.56 -13.08
N ASP A 191 12.56 -11.40 -13.39
CA ASP A 191 11.82 -10.14 -13.45
C ASP A 191 11.44 -9.82 -14.90
N ASN A 192 10.13 -9.90 -15.17
CA ASN A 192 9.51 -9.48 -16.43
C ASN A 192 8.51 -8.35 -16.18
N GLY A 193 8.61 -7.69 -15.03
CA GLY A 193 7.75 -6.58 -14.64
C GLY A 193 7.90 -5.36 -15.53
N PHE A 194 7.02 -4.40 -15.31
CA PHE A 194 7.05 -3.09 -15.97
C PHE A 194 7.91 -2.13 -15.16
N ASP A 195 8.60 -1.24 -15.85
CA ASP A 195 9.47 -0.25 -15.22
C ASP A 195 8.68 0.97 -14.73
N GLN A 196 7.51 1.22 -15.33
CA GLN A 196 6.58 2.27 -14.91
C GLN A 196 5.14 1.89 -15.21
N VAL A 197 4.23 2.23 -14.29
CA VAL A 197 2.79 2.12 -14.46
C VAL A 197 2.13 3.48 -14.25
N VAL A 198 1.17 3.81 -15.12
CA VAL A 198 0.32 5.01 -15.00
C VAL A 198 -1.12 4.55 -14.96
N VAL A 199 -1.87 4.99 -13.96
CA VAL A 199 -3.32 4.76 -13.85
C VAL A 199 -4.03 6.06 -14.10
N GLN A 200 -4.81 6.13 -15.17
CA GLN A 200 -5.61 7.30 -15.51
C GLN A 200 -7.09 6.99 -15.28
N LEU A 201 -7.72 7.74 -14.39
CA LEU A 201 -9.18 7.73 -14.20
C LEU A 201 -9.81 8.84 -15.02
N ASN A 202 -10.86 8.51 -15.75
CA ASN A 202 -11.58 9.46 -16.61
C ASN A 202 -13.03 9.58 -16.15
N PHE A 203 -13.34 10.66 -15.44
CA PHE A 203 -14.68 10.96 -14.98
C PHE A 203 -15.43 11.74 -16.07
N LYS A 204 -16.58 11.24 -16.50
CA LYS A 204 -17.60 12.02 -17.21
C LYS A 204 -18.68 12.48 -16.23
N SER A 205 -18.94 11.68 -15.22
CA SER A 205 -19.79 11.98 -14.07
C SER A 205 -19.40 11.05 -12.91
N MET A 206 -19.99 11.23 -11.74
CA MET A 206 -19.78 10.32 -10.59
C MET A 206 -20.25 8.87 -10.85
N LYS A 207 -21.02 8.62 -11.91
CA LYS A 207 -21.54 7.28 -12.27
C LYS A 207 -21.01 6.76 -13.61
N ASP A 208 -20.33 7.59 -14.37
CA ASP A 208 -19.70 7.22 -15.63
C ASP A 208 -18.21 7.50 -15.52
N VAL A 209 -17.49 6.49 -15.06
CA VAL A 209 -16.06 6.52 -14.86
C VAL A 209 -15.42 5.47 -15.73
N GLY A 210 -14.41 5.84 -16.47
CA GLY A 210 -13.53 4.93 -17.18
C GLY A 210 -12.14 4.94 -16.57
N ALA A 211 -11.32 3.95 -16.90
CA ALA A 211 -9.91 3.99 -16.56
C ALA A 211 -9.04 3.54 -17.73
N VAL A 212 -7.82 4.03 -17.76
CA VAL A 212 -6.77 3.51 -18.63
C VAL A 212 -5.56 3.20 -17.76
N VAL A 213 -5.08 1.97 -17.83
CA VAL A 213 -3.84 1.57 -17.17
C VAL A 213 -2.76 1.41 -18.22
N TRP A 214 -1.68 2.14 -18.05
CA TRP A 214 -0.53 2.16 -18.94
C TRP A 214 0.62 1.41 -18.29
N TYR A 215 1.30 0.59 -19.07
CA TYR A 215 2.42 -0.24 -18.64
C TYR A 215 3.60 0.04 -19.56
N PHE A 216 4.71 0.47 -19.01
CA PHE A 216 5.87 0.89 -19.77
C PHE A 216 7.13 0.13 -19.40
N SER A 217 8.03 0.02 -20.37
CA SER A 217 9.39 -0.47 -20.17
C SER A 217 10.41 0.40 -20.89
N GLU A 218 11.57 0.56 -20.28
CA GLU A 218 12.70 1.33 -20.83
C GLU A 218 13.35 0.62 -22.02
N GLN A 219 13.27 -0.69 -22.04
CA GLN A 219 13.89 -1.52 -23.08
C GLN A 219 12.84 -2.32 -23.85
N ALA A 220 13.18 -2.64 -25.09
CA ALA A 220 12.38 -3.56 -25.90
C ALA A 220 12.26 -4.93 -25.23
N TRP A 221 11.07 -5.50 -25.29
CA TRP A 221 10.81 -6.81 -24.66
C TRP A 221 11.42 -7.95 -25.48
N GLY A 222 12.12 -8.84 -24.79
CA GLY A 222 12.46 -10.16 -25.36
C GLY A 222 11.21 -11.05 -25.44
N ALA A 223 11.28 -12.10 -26.23
CA ALA A 223 10.14 -13.01 -26.51
C ALA A 223 9.52 -13.60 -25.24
N ASP A 224 10.30 -13.90 -24.21
CA ASP A 224 9.79 -14.44 -22.93
C ASP A 224 8.94 -13.41 -22.19
N LYS A 225 9.44 -12.18 -22.03
CA LYS A 225 8.70 -11.07 -21.41
C LYS A 225 7.43 -10.76 -22.20
N GLU A 226 7.51 -10.70 -23.54
CA GLU A 226 6.37 -10.41 -24.39
C GLU A 226 5.26 -11.46 -24.23
N ASN A 227 5.61 -12.76 -24.19
CA ASN A 227 4.65 -13.84 -23.96
C ASN A 227 3.98 -13.74 -22.58
N LYS A 228 4.73 -13.43 -21.53
CA LYS A 228 4.20 -13.29 -20.17
C LYS A 228 3.30 -12.05 -20.04
N VAL A 229 3.71 -10.93 -20.62
CA VAL A 229 2.90 -9.72 -20.67
C VAL A 229 1.60 -9.97 -21.43
N LYS A 230 1.68 -10.65 -22.58
CA LYS A 230 0.49 -11.03 -23.33
C LYS A 230 -0.46 -11.90 -22.51
N ALA A 231 0.05 -12.95 -21.85
CA ALA A 231 -0.77 -13.82 -21.00
C ALA A 231 -1.43 -13.06 -19.85
N PHE A 232 -0.71 -12.13 -19.22
CA PHE A 232 -1.25 -11.24 -18.18
C PHE A 232 -2.37 -10.36 -18.73
N LEU A 233 -2.15 -9.68 -19.85
CA LEU A 233 -3.14 -8.79 -20.48
C LEU A 233 -4.37 -9.55 -20.96
N ASP A 234 -4.21 -10.77 -21.52
CA ASP A 234 -5.30 -11.64 -21.93
C ASP A 234 -6.17 -12.02 -20.69
N GLN A 235 -5.57 -12.21 -19.52
CA GLN A 235 -6.30 -12.45 -18.27
C GLN A 235 -7.07 -11.21 -17.80
N VAL A 236 -6.45 -10.02 -17.84
CA VAL A 236 -7.07 -8.75 -17.44
C VAL A 236 -8.27 -8.39 -18.33
N THR A 237 -8.20 -8.72 -19.62
CA THR A 237 -9.24 -8.36 -20.62
C THR A 237 -10.24 -9.46 -20.90
N LYS A 238 -10.09 -10.65 -20.29
CA LYS A 238 -10.82 -11.88 -20.60
C LYS A 238 -12.34 -11.75 -20.60
N ASP A 239 -12.90 -10.97 -19.71
CA ASP A 239 -14.36 -10.83 -19.54
C ASP A 239 -14.97 -9.71 -20.38
N GLY A 240 -14.28 -9.24 -21.43
CA GLY A 240 -14.70 -8.11 -22.27
C GLY A 240 -14.70 -6.76 -21.54
N ASN A 241 -14.08 -6.70 -20.40
CA ASN A 241 -14.06 -5.56 -19.48
C ASN A 241 -13.01 -4.51 -19.85
N GLY A 242 -12.18 -4.78 -20.86
CA GLY A 242 -11.15 -3.89 -21.32
C GLY A 242 -10.59 -4.30 -22.67
N GLU A 243 -9.87 -3.39 -23.28
CA GLU A 243 -9.15 -3.60 -24.54
C GLU A 243 -7.68 -3.29 -24.33
N ALA A 244 -6.80 -4.22 -24.70
CA ALA A 244 -5.36 -4.01 -24.67
C ALA A 244 -4.86 -3.50 -26.03
N ALA A 245 -3.94 -2.54 -26.00
CA ALA A 245 -3.31 -1.97 -27.20
C ALA A 245 -1.84 -1.64 -26.91
N ASP A 246 -1.04 -1.52 -27.97
CA ASP A 246 0.31 -0.99 -27.87
C ASP A 246 0.29 0.48 -27.44
N ALA A 247 1.31 0.89 -26.73
CA ALA A 247 1.45 2.25 -26.21
C ALA A 247 2.93 2.66 -26.08
N LYS A 248 3.15 3.96 -26.06
CA LYS A 248 4.44 4.57 -25.72
C LYS A 248 4.20 5.70 -24.74
N SER A 249 5.22 6.11 -24.00
CA SER A 249 5.11 7.27 -23.12
C SER A 249 4.69 8.55 -23.84
N ASP A 250 5.03 8.67 -25.13
CA ASP A 250 4.63 9.81 -25.97
C ASP A 250 3.11 9.89 -26.24
N ASP A 251 2.39 8.80 -26.01
CA ASP A 251 0.91 8.78 -26.13
C ASP A 251 0.23 9.39 -24.89
N LEU A 252 0.96 9.64 -23.81
CA LEU A 252 0.45 10.30 -22.61
C LEU A 252 0.34 11.82 -22.82
N PRO A 253 -0.60 12.49 -22.11
CA PRO A 253 -0.63 13.94 -22.04
C PRO A 253 0.70 14.53 -21.58
N GLU A 254 1.08 15.70 -22.11
CA GLU A 254 2.38 16.34 -21.84
C GLU A 254 2.65 16.52 -20.35
N ASN A 255 1.68 17.02 -19.60
CA ASN A 255 1.79 17.24 -18.15
C ASN A 255 2.02 15.93 -17.36
N VAL A 256 1.52 14.79 -17.85
CA VAL A 256 1.76 13.46 -17.27
C VAL A 256 3.15 12.97 -17.66
N ARG A 257 3.52 13.10 -18.93
CA ARG A 257 4.81 12.68 -19.46
C ARG A 257 5.98 13.36 -18.74
N GLN A 258 5.88 14.65 -18.43
CA GLN A 258 6.88 15.41 -17.70
C GLN A 258 7.08 14.92 -16.24
N ARG A 259 6.20 14.04 -15.75
CA ARG A 259 6.29 13.46 -14.40
C ARG A 259 6.94 12.08 -14.38
N LEU A 260 7.12 11.48 -15.51
CA LEU A 260 7.83 10.21 -15.63
C LEU A 260 9.33 10.44 -15.41
N SER A 261 9.98 9.46 -14.79
CA SER A 261 11.43 9.49 -14.52
C SER A 261 12.25 9.31 -15.79
N SER A 262 11.66 8.74 -16.83
CA SER A 262 12.33 8.37 -18.08
C SER A 262 11.37 8.41 -19.27
N THR A 263 11.90 8.28 -20.47
CA THR A 263 11.12 8.05 -21.69
C THR A 263 11.01 6.56 -21.95
N TYR A 264 9.81 6.07 -22.12
CA TYR A 264 9.51 4.64 -22.29
C TYR A 264 9.08 4.37 -23.73
N PRO A 265 9.96 3.76 -24.54
CA PRO A 265 9.66 3.53 -25.97
C PRO A 265 8.73 2.35 -26.22
N VAL A 266 8.55 1.49 -25.23
CA VAL A 266 7.75 0.26 -25.32
C VAL A 266 6.76 0.21 -24.18
N GLY A 267 5.52 -0.15 -24.53
CA GLY A 267 4.46 -0.31 -23.52
C GLY A 267 3.18 -0.89 -24.08
N LYS A 268 2.26 -1.09 -23.17
CA LYS A 268 0.87 -1.46 -23.46
C LYS A 268 -0.05 -0.56 -22.65
N LYS A 269 -1.30 -0.47 -23.09
CA LYS A 269 -2.36 0.14 -22.30
C LYS A 269 -3.58 -0.77 -22.29
N VAL A 270 -4.30 -0.76 -21.19
CA VAL A 270 -5.62 -1.40 -21.07
C VAL A 270 -6.65 -0.31 -20.80
N THR A 271 -7.60 -0.18 -21.71
CA THR A 271 -8.75 0.71 -21.55
C THR A 271 -9.88 -0.04 -20.88
N ILE A 272 -10.25 0.39 -19.69
CA ILE A 272 -11.29 -0.21 -18.83
C ILE A 272 -12.55 0.63 -18.95
N LYS A 273 -13.65 0.00 -19.40
CA LYS A 273 -14.98 0.60 -19.38
C LYS A 273 -15.70 0.15 -18.11
N ALA A 274 -16.08 1.09 -17.29
CA ALA A 274 -16.82 0.82 -16.08
C ALA A 274 -17.98 1.81 -15.95
N GLY A 275 -19.04 1.40 -15.26
CA GLY A 275 -20.19 2.27 -14.99
C GLY A 275 -20.16 2.86 -13.59
N SER A 276 -19.66 2.14 -12.58
CA SER A 276 -19.62 2.56 -11.19
C SER A 276 -18.20 2.68 -10.66
N LEU A 277 -18.02 3.46 -9.60
CA LEU A 277 -16.74 3.63 -8.91
C LEU A 277 -16.19 2.30 -8.38
N ASP A 278 -17.03 1.46 -7.79
CA ASP A 278 -16.65 0.16 -7.24
C ASP A 278 -16.16 -0.80 -8.34
N GLU A 279 -16.79 -0.74 -9.53
CA GLU A 279 -16.33 -1.54 -10.66
C GLU A 279 -14.98 -1.07 -11.19
N VAL A 280 -14.76 0.25 -11.25
CA VAL A 280 -13.47 0.82 -11.66
C VAL A 280 -12.39 0.37 -10.70
N ASP A 281 -12.59 0.52 -9.39
CA ASP A 281 -11.61 0.10 -8.38
C ASP A 281 -11.24 -1.37 -8.53
N LYS A 282 -12.24 -2.24 -8.61
CA LYS A 282 -12.02 -3.68 -8.80
C LYS A 282 -11.24 -4.00 -10.06
N ARG A 283 -11.55 -3.35 -11.19
CA ARG A 283 -10.91 -3.61 -12.49
C ARG A 283 -9.51 -3.03 -12.57
N VAL A 284 -9.29 -1.85 -12.01
CA VAL A 284 -7.95 -1.26 -11.86
C VAL A 284 -7.09 -2.16 -10.99
N ALA A 285 -7.62 -2.67 -9.88
CA ALA A 285 -6.89 -3.62 -9.05
C ALA A 285 -6.47 -4.88 -9.84
N GLN A 286 -7.38 -5.47 -10.62
CA GLN A 286 -7.05 -6.61 -11.48
C GLN A 286 -5.99 -6.25 -12.53
N ALA A 287 -6.08 -5.06 -13.13
CA ALA A 287 -5.09 -4.56 -14.07
C ALA A 287 -3.72 -4.31 -13.43
N LEU A 288 -3.67 -4.11 -12.13
CA LEU A 288 -2.45 -4.00 -11.34
C LEU A 288 -1.99 -5.34 -10.74
N GLY A 289 -2.66 -6.45 -11.09
CA GLY A 289 -2.34 -7.78 -10.56
C GLY A 289 -2.76 -7.99 -9.09
N ASN A 290 -3.54 -7.07 -8.51
CA ASN A 290 -3.99 -7.11 -7.13
C ASN A 290 -5.31 -7.87 -6.98
N LYS A 291 -5.55 -8.47 -5.80
CA LYS A 291 -6.78 -9.21 -5.48
C LYS A 291 -7.92 -8.31 -4.96
N SER A 292 -7.58 -7.16 -4.44
CA SER A 292 -8.53 -6.19 -3.84
C SER A 292 -8.25 -4.80 -4.38
N GLY A 293 -9.26 -3.94 -4.36
CA GLY A 293 -9.14 -2.55 -4.77
C GLY A 293 -8.16 -1.77 -3.91
N SER A 294 -7.49 -0.82 -4.54
CA SER A 294 -6.51 0.07 -3.93
C SER A 294 -6.88 1.55 -4.09
N LEU A 295 -7.96 1.81 -4.83
CA LEU A 295 -8.52 3.15 -4.96
C LEU A 295 -9.58 3.35 -3.88
N LYS A 296 -9.41 4.35 -3.04
CA LYS A 296 -10.48 4.79 -2.14
C LYS A 296 -11.10 6.04 -2.74
N ILE A 297 -12.29 5.86 -3.33
CA ILE A 297 -13.07 6.93 -3.92
C ILE A 297 -14.35 7.04 -3.10
N SER A 298 -14.50 8.12 -2.35
CA SER A 298 -15.66 8.31 -1.49
C SER A 298 -16.30 9.67 -1.73
N PRO A 299 -17.60 9.70 -2.11
CA PRO A 299 -18.35 10.93 -2.09
C PRO A 299 -18.59 11.35 -0.65
N GLY A 300 -18.36 12.62 -0.37
CA GLY A 300 -18.69 13.27 0.90
C GLY A 300 -20.17 13.69 0.96
N GLN A 301 -20.51 14.37 2.03
CA GLN A 301 -21.83 14.99 2.17
C GLN A 301 -21.90 16.27 1.32
N ALA A 302 -23.07 16.53 0.72
CA ALA A 302 -23.29 17.76 -0.02
C ALA A 302 -23.06 18.98 0.88
N LYS A 303 -22.38 19.97 0.37
CA LYS A 303 -22.11 21.26 1.03
C LYS A 303 -22.48 22.42 0.11
N GLN A 304 -22.60 23.63 0.68
CA GLN A 304 -22.70 24.84 -0.11
C GLN A 304 -21.36 25.10 -0.78
N SER A 305 -21.39 25.48 -2.05
CA SER A 305 -20.16 25.87 -2.77
C SER A 305 -19.59 27.17 -2.19
N ASP A 306 -18.27 27.26 -2.16
CA ASP A 306 -17.60 28.52 -1.83
C ASP A 306 -17.73 29.47 -3.03
N PRO A 307 -18.32 30.66 -2.89
CA PRO A 307 -18.41 31.63 -3.97
C PRO A 307 -17.06 32.05 -4.54
N SER A 308 -15.98 31.91 -3.76
CA SER A 308 -14.61 32.25 -4.20
C SER A 308 -13.94 31.13 -5.00
N SER A 309 -14.48 29.91 -4.98
CA SER A 309 -13.90 28.75 -5.64
C SER A 309 -14.12 28.71 -7.16
N GLY A 310 -14.91 29.65 -7.71
CA GLY A 310 -15.31 29.62 -9.13
C GLY A 310 -16.36 28.56 -9.46
N ALA A 311 -16.92 27.88 -8.46
CA ALA A 311 -18.00 26.90 -8.67
C ALA A 311 -19.27 27.59 -9.19
N THR A 312 -19.81 27.08 -10.28
CA THR A 312 -21.03 27.63 -10.91
C THR A 312 -22.33 27.15 -10.25
N ALA A 313 -22.25 26.09 -9.45
CA ALA A 313 -23.40 25.49 -8.76
C ALA A 313 -23.47 25.96 -7.32
N ALA A 314 -24.70 26.14 -6.78
CA ALA A 314 -24.91 26.54 -5.40
C ALA A 314 -24.55 25.44 -4.38
N PHE A 315 -24.51 24.19 -4.81
CA PHE A 315 -24.17 23.03 -3.99
C PHE A 315 -23.18 22.15 -4.71
N VAL A 316 -22.28 21.54 -3.93
CA VAL A 316 -21.29 20.62 -4.43
C VAL A 316 -21.27 19.35 -3.56
N ILE A 317 -20.85 18.24 -4.14
CA ILE A 317 -20.52 17.01 -3.39
C ILE A 317 -18.99 16.87 -3.45
N PRO A 318 -18.29 16.95 -2.32
CA PRO A 318 -16.86 16.67 -2.29
C PRO A 318 -16.61 15.21 -2.67
N LEU A 319 -15.75 14.96 -3.65
CA LEU A 319 -15.28 13.64 -4.02
C LEU A 319 -13.84 13.50 -3.58
N SER A 320 -13.60 12.71 -2.55
CA SER A 320 -12.24 12.43 -2.08
C SER A 320 -11.72 11.17 -2.77
N LEU A 321 -10.55 11.32 -3.39
CA LEU A 321 -9.81 10.25 -4.03
C LEU A 321 -8.48 10.07 -3.30
N THR A 322 -8.30 8.92 -2.65
CA THR A 322 -7.01 8.51 -2.10
C THR A 322 -6.50 7.32 -2.90
N SER A 323 -5.23 7.38 -3.26
CA SER A 323 -4.58 6.33 -4.03
C SER A 323 -3.59 5.59 -3.14
N GLN A 324 -3.86 4.30 -2.92
CA GLN A 324 -2.88 3.34 -2.43
C GLN A 324 -2.52 2.38 -3.55
N VAL A 325 -2.36 2.92 -4.76
CA VAL A 325 -2.04 2.12 -5.94
C VAL A 325 -0.66 1.51 -5.78
N SER A 326 -0.61 0.18 -5.75
CA SER A 326 0.62 -0.58 -5.73
C SER A 326 0.68 -1.44 -6.99
N CYS A 327 1.81 -1.43 -7.67
CA CYS A 327 2.06 -2.29 -8.82
C CYS A 327 3.05 -3.43 -8.51
N SER A 328 3.34 -3.71 -7.25
CA SER A 328 4.33 -4.72 -6.83
C SER A 328 4.10 -6.11 -7.43
N ALA A 329 2.86 -6.42 -7.81
CA ALA A 329 2.52 -7.69 -8.46
C ALA A 329 2.94 -7.76 -9.94
N ILE A 330 3.15 -6.62 -10.60
CA ILE A 330 3.41 -6.53 -12.04
C ILE A 330 4.56 -5.60 -12.41
N CYS A 331 5.02 -4.78 -11.49
CA CYS A 331 6.17 -3.91 -11.70
C CYS A 331 7.48 -4.66 -11.46
N SER A 332 8.54 -4.23 -12.13
CA SER A 332 9.89 -4.67 -11.81
C SER A 332 10.29 -4.19 -10.42
N ARG A 333 11.28 -4.83 -9.82
CA ARG A 333 11.71 -4.48 -8.45
C ARG A 333 12.29 -3.09 -8.33
N ASP A 334 12.88 -2.60 -9.41
CA ASP A 334 13.47 -1.26 -9.49
C ASP A 334 12.53 -0.23 -10.15
N ALA A 335 11.25 -0.61 -10.34
CA ALA A 335 10.26 0.27 -10.93
C ALA A 335 9.98 1.49 -10.06
N GLY A 336 9.71 2.62 -10.70
CA GLY A 336 9.22 3.80 -10.03
C GLY A 336 7.81 3.60 -9.46
N ASP A 337 7.44 4.43 -8.49
CA ASP A 337 6.08 4.43 -7.96
C ASP A 337 5.04 4.65 -9.06
N PRO A 338 3.88 3.98 -8.99
CA PRO A 338 2.80 4.21 -9.94
C PRO A 338 2.34 5.66 -9.94
N VAL A 339 2.16 6.22 -11.13
CA VAL A 339 1.61 7.57 -11.29
C VAL A 339 0.10 7.47 -11.46
N MET A 340 -0.65 8.18 -10.62
CA MET A 340 -2.10 8.26 -10.76
C MET A 340 -2.52 9.60 -11.35
N VAL A 341 -3.37 9.54 -12.35
CA VAL A 341 -3.90 10.70 -13.09
C VAL A 341 -5.42 10.67 -13.02
N VAL A 342 -6.01 11.81 -12.75
CA VAL A 342 -7.47 11.99 -12.75
C VAL A 342 -7.84 13.04 -13.78
N THR A 343 -8.67 12.66 -14.74
CA THR A 343 -9.29 13.56 -15.71
C THR A 343 -10.77 13.70 -15.36
N HIS A 344 -11.24 14.91 -15.22
CA HIS A 344 -12.60 15.22 -14.81
C HIS A 344 -13.16 16.41 -15.60
N PRO A 345 -14.49 16.63 -15.62
CA PRO A 345 -15.07 17.83 -16.19
C PRO A 345 -14.50 19.10 -15.57
N SER A 346 -14.24 20.12 -16.35
CA SER A 346 -13.62 21.37 -15.89
C SER A 346 -14.43 22.14 -14.84
N GLN A 347 -15.75 21.89 -14.77
CA GLN A 347 -16.61 22.46 -13.72
C GLN A 347 -16.43 21.83 -12.32
N TRP A 348 -15.68 20.72 -12.21
CA TRP A 348 -15.31 20.18 -10.91
C TRP A 348 -14.10 20.94 -10.40
N VAL A 349 -14.20 21.49 -9.20
CA VAL A 349 -13.18 22.36 -8.63
C VAL A 349 -12.33 21.56 -7.65
N ASP A 350 -11.01 21.69 -7.77
CA ASP A 350 -10.09 21.18 -6.78
C ASP A 350 -10.05 22.16 -5.58
N GLU A 351 -10.30 21.64 -4.39
CA GLU A 351 -10.29 22.46 -3.16
C GLU A 351 -8.93 23.13 -2.90
N ASP A 352 -7.83 22.48 -3.33
CA ASP A 352 -6.46 22.96 -3.12
C ASP A 352 -5.92 23.83 -4.28
N SER A 353 -6.67 23.95 -5.38
CA SER A 353 -6.26 24.68 -6.57
C SER A 353 -6.90 26.06 -6.63
N SER A 354 -6.08 27.09 -6.51
CA SER A 354 -6.49 28.49 -6.70
C SER A 354 -6.57 28.92 -8.19
N ALA A 355 -6.30 28.02 -9.13
CA ALA A 355 -6.27 28.35 -10.56
C ALA A 355 -7.51 27.77 -11.27
N PRO A 356 -8.29 28.60 -11.99
CA PRO A 356 -9.27 28.07 -12.94
C PRO A 356 -8.50 27.26 -14.01
N SER A 357 -8.95 26.04 -14.25
CA SER A 357 -8.44 25.21 -15.33
C SER A 357 -8.64 25.92 -16.66
N ASP A 358 -7.66 25.77 -17.57
CA ASP A 358 -7.75 26.23 -18.95
C ASP A 358 -9.12 25.98 -19.58
N GLU A 359 -9.54 26.82 -20.53
CA GLU A 359 -10.84 26.84 -21.20
C GLU A 359 -11.24 25.51 -21.94
N GLY A 360 -10.70 24.37 -21.51
CA GLY A 360 -11.03 23.04 -22.02
C GLY A 360 -12.26 22.43 -21.32
N GLN A 361 -12.92 21.47 -21.98
CA GLN A 361 -14.06 20.74 -21.40
C GLN A 361 -13.65 19.78 -20.26
N THR A 362 -12.37 19.51 -20.08
CA THR A 362 -11.83 18.59 -19.06
C THR A 362 -10.56 19.12 -18.42
N SER A 363 -10.40 18.87 -17.12
CA SER A 363 -9.17 19.11 -16.35
C SER A 363 -8.47 17.80 -16.05
N THR A 364 -7.14 17.85 -15.94
CA THR A 364 -6.31 16.68 -15.61
C THR A 364 -5.42 17.00 -14.44
N GLN A 365 -5.52 16.18 -13.40
CA GLN A 365 -4.75 16.29 -12.17
C GLN A 365 -3.91 15.05 -11.91
N ILE A 366 -2.76 15.21 -11.27
CA ILE A 366 -1.85 14.13 -10.95
C ILE A 366 -1.82 14.01 -9.42
N ILE A 367 -2.24 12.84 -8.93
CA ILE A 367 -2.19 12.52 -7.50
C ILE A 367 -0.78 12.05 -7.17
N ARG A 368 -0.20 12.59 -6.11
CA ARG A 368 1.13 12.24 -5.62
C ARG A 368 1.04 11.65 -4.23
N GLY A 369 1.61 10.45 -4.08
CA GLY A 369 1.72 9.79 -2.78
C GLY A 369 0.37 9.60 -2.11
N ASP A 370 0.35 9.67 -0.79
CA ASP A 370 -0.85 9.43 0.03
C ASP A 370 -1.77 10.65 0.20
N ALA A 371 -1.44 11.78 -0.44
CA ALA A 371 -2.27 12.98 -0.34
C ALA A 371 -3.61 12.77 -1.07
N PRO A 372 -4.76 12.96 -0.40
CA PRO A 372 -6.04 12.85 -1.06
C PRO A 372 -6.24 14.01 -2.05
N LEU A 373 -6.79 13.71 -3.22
CA LEU A 373 -7.36 14.72 -4.11
C LEU A 373 -8.83 14.91 -3.73
N THR A 374 -9.25 16.11 -3.43
CA THR A 374 -10.65 16.43 -3.19
C THR A 374 -11.19 17.33 -4.30
N LEU A 375 -12.20 16.82 -5.01
CA LEU A 375 -12.87 17.53 -6.09
C LEU A 375 -14.29 17.91 -5.66
N ASP A 376 -14.64 19.17 -5.72
CA ASP A 376 -16.00 19.65 -5.53
C ASP A 376 -16.81 19.42 -6.82
N VAL A 377 -17.66 18.40 -6.79
CA VAL A 377 -18.54 18.01 -7.91
C VAL A 377 -19.81 18.84 -7.85
N PRO A 378 -20.10 19.70 -8.83
CA PRO A 378 -21.30 20.54 -8.81
C PRO A 378 -22.59 19.71 -8.88
N LEU A 379 -23.54 20.05 -8.02
CA LEU A 379 -24.91 19.55 -8.09
C LEU A 379 -25.74 20.46 -8.99
N GLU A 380 -25.81 20.11 -10.27
CA GLU A 380 -26.60 20.87 -11.23
C GLU A 380 -28.10 20.64 -11.05
N THR A 381 -28.85 21.73 -11.08
CA THR A 381 -30.30 21.68 -11.11
C THR A 381 -30.76 21.39 -12.53
N LYS A 382 -31.58 20.36 -12.69
CA LYS A 382 -32.21 20.01 -13.98
C LYS A 382 -33.25 21.04 -14.41
N LYS A 383 -33.92 21.63 -13.43
CA LYS A 383 -34.92 22.67 -13.63
C LYS A 383 -35.00 23.55 -12.41
N THR A 384 -35.00 24.86 -12.63
CA THR A 384 -35.25 25.85 -11.60
C THR A 384 -36.39 26.74 -12.04
N SER A 385 -37.33 27.02 -11.13
CA SER A 385 -38.34 28.06 -11.30
C SER A 385 -38.44 28.85 -10.02
N THR A 386 -38.52 30.16 -10.16
CA THR A 386 -38.61 31.09 -9.03
C THR A 386 -39.81 31.99 -9.24
N THR A 387 -40.59 32.18 -8.21
CA THR A 387 -41.75 33.08 -8.21
C THR A 387 -41.68 33.98 -6.97
N MET A 388 -41.79 35.25 -7.18
CA MET A 388 -41.93 36.24 -6.10
C MET A 388 -43.28 36.92 -6.21
N HIS A 389 -44.01 36.98 -5.14
CA HIS A 389 -45.28 37.67 -5.06
C HIS A 389 -45.14 38.88 -4.16
N LEU A 390 -45.56 40.04 -4.67
CA LEU A 390 -45.71 41.28 -3.94
C LEU A 390 -47.20 41.54 -3.76
N ASN A 391 -47.68 41.46 -2.52
CA ASN A 391 -49.09 41.71 -2.22
C ASN A 391 -49.37 43.18 -1.97
N PRO A 392 -50.59 43.66 -2.20
CA PRO A 392 -50.92 45.09 -2.01
C PRO A 392 -50.75 45.64 -0.61
N GLY A 393 -50.48 44.80 0.40
CA GLY A 393 -50.17 45.20 1.78
C GLY A 393 -48.70 45.26 2.13
N ALA A 394 -47.79 45.22 1.11
CA ALA A 394 -46.34 45.12 1.21
C ALA A 394 -45.79 43.78 1.67
N GLU A 395 -46.63 42.76 1.87
CA GLU A 395 -46.18 41.40 2.15
C GLU A 395 -45.46 40.85 0.92
N VAL A 396 -44.27 40.28 1.14
CA VAL A 396 -43.46 39.59 0.12
C VAL A 396 -43.44 38.13 0.41
N SER A 397 -43.78 37.31 -0.59
CA SER A 397 -43.56 35.88 -0.53
C SER A 397 -42.74 35.38 -1.71
N TYR A 398 -41.93 34.37 -1.46
CA TYR A 398 -40.99 33.78 -2.42
C TYR A 398 -41.20 32.28 -2.45
N GLU A 399 -41.26 31.75 -3.65
CA GLU A 399 -41.22 30.30 -3.90
C GLU A 399 -40.21 29.97 -4.97
N ALA A 400 -39.31 29.05 -4.68
CA ALA A 400 -38.39 28.48 -5.66
C ALA A 400 -38.57 26.96 -5.73
N ASN A 401 -38.64 26.44 -6.93
CA ASN A 401 -38.66 25.00 -7.19
C ASN A 401 -37.35 24.58 -7.86
N LEU A 402 -36.59 23.75 -7.14
CA LEU A 402 -35.30 23.22 -7.58
C LEU A 402 -35.45 21.73 -7.86
N THR A 403 -35.22 21.30 -9.09
CA THR A 403 -35.32 19.89 -9.47
C THR A 403 -33.95 19.35 -9.79
N PHE A 404 -33.58 18.27 -9.11
CA PHE A 404 -32.33 17.55 -9.30
C PHE A 404 -32.59 16.14 -9.84
N ASP A 405 -31.62 15.58 -10.55
CA ASP A 405 -31.60 14.18 -10.92
C ASP A 405 -31.29 13.31 -9.70
N ASN A 406 -32.08 12.29 -9.43
CA ASN A 406 -31.83 11.34 -8.34
C ASN A 406 -30.47 10.67 -8.47
N ALA A 407 -30.01 10.50 -9.69
CA ALA A 407 -28.72 9.93 -9.97
C ALA A 407 -27.55 10.83 -9.51
N ALA A 408 -27.72 12.15 -9.65
CA ALA A 408 -26.71 13.12 -9.19
C ALA A 408 -26.75 13.31 -7.66
N LEU A 409 -27.98 13.33 -7.07
CA LEU A 409 -28.11 13.49 -5.62
C LEU A 409 -27.59 12.30 -4.83
N GLY A 410 -27.76 11.05 -5.33
CA GLY A 410 -27.43 9.86 -4.55
C GLY A 410 -28.11 9.85 -3.20
N ASP A 411 -27.36 9.62 -2.13
CA ASP A 411 -27.83 9.60 -0.75
C ASP A 411 -27.92 11.00 -0.10
N ASN A 412 -27.55 12.05 -0.84
CA ASN A 412 -27.48 13.42 -0.31
C ASN A 412 -28.82 14.16 -0.25
N LYS A 413 -29.96 13.50 -0.50
CA LYS A 413 -31.27 14.15 -0.56
C LYS A 413 -31.65 14.92 0.70
N GLU A 414 -31.47 14.30 1.87
CA GLU A 414 -31.76 14.96 3.14
C GLU A 414 -30.74 16.05 3.48
N GLU A 415 -29.50 15.89 3.10
CA GLU A 415 -28.47 16.91 3.34
C GLU A 415 -28.72 18.15 2.48
N VAL A 416 -29.04 18.01 1.20
CA VAL A 416 -29.44 19.14 0.35
C VAL A 416 -30.66 19.86 0.93
N LYS A 417 -31.66 19.11 1.43
CA LYS A 417 -32.82 19.69 2.10
C LYS A 417 -32.44 20.49 3.33
N LYS A 418 -31.52 19.97 4.13
CA LYS A 418 -31.00 20.65 5.35
C LYS A 418 -30.21 21.92 4.98
N LEU A 419 -29.36 21.85 3.97
CA LEU A 419 -28.63 23.00 3.45
C LEU A 419 -29.58 24.10 2.95
N LEU A 420 -30.61 23.75 2.19
CA LEU A 420 -31.63 24.70 1.72
C LEU A 420 -32.39 25.36 2.87
N ARG A 421 -32.64 24.64 3.98
CA ARG A 421 -33.22 25.20 5.20
C ARG A 421 -32.25 26.10 5.96
N GLY A 422 -30.99 25.66 6.09
CA GLY A 422 -29.99 26.24 6.98
C GLY A 422 -29.54 27.65 6.56
N VAL A 423 -29.57 27.91 5.27
CA VAL A 423 -29.06 29.18 4.73
C VAL A 423 -29.86 30.39 5.23
N ARG A 424 -31.17 30.28 5.47
CA ARG A 424 -32.01 31.45 5.84
C ARG A 424 -33.38 31.10 6.47
N ASN A 425 -33.51 30.02 7.21
CA ASN A 425 -34.76 29.59 7.81
C ASN A 425 -35.91 29.40 6.79
N TRP A 426 -35.56 28.97 5.57
CA TRP A 426 -36.56 28.66 4.56
C TRP A 426 -37.45 27.45 4.99
N SER A 427 -38.71 27.47 4.61
CA SER A 427 -39.52 26.27 4.60
C SER A 427 -39.18 25.45 3.35
N VAL A 428 -38.83 24.18 3.50
CA VAL A 428 -38.44 23.32 2.40
C VAL A 428 -39.30 22.06 2.37
N GLU A 429 -40.09 21.91 1.32
CA GLU A 429 -40.79 20.66 1.00
C GLU A 429 -40.00 19.87 -0.03
N GLN A 430 -39.99 18.55 0.10
CA GLN A 430 -39.29 17.64 -0.82
C GLN A 430 -40.31 16.66 -1.42
N LYS A 431 -40.31 16.53 -2.73
CA LYS A 431 -41.02 15.50 -3.49
C LYS A 431 -40.07 14.74 -4.37
N SER A 432 -40.08 13.40 -4.29
CA SER A 432 -39.21 12.56 -5.12
C SER A 432 -40.06 11.62 -5.96
N ASP A 433 -39.69 11.42 -7.21
CA ASP A 433 -40.18 10.37 -8.08
C ASP A 433 -39.04 9.35 -8.39
N LYS A 434 -39.22 8.51 -9.41
CA LYS A 434 -38.18 7.50 -9.80
C LYS A 434 -36.90 8.11 -10.32
N SER A 435 -36.96 9.28 -10.95
CA SER A 435 -35.82 9.89 -11.67
C SER A 435 -35.36 11.19 -11.04
N THR A 436 -36.25 11.94 -10.39
CA THR A 436 -35.97 13.29 -9.92
C THR A 436 -36.40 13.51 -8.47
N THR A 437 -35.75 14.48 -7.82
CA THR A 437 -36.16 15.04 -6.53
C THR A 437 -36.34 16.55 -6.71
N GLN A 438 -37.51 17.05 -6.38
CA GLN A 438 -37.87 18.47 -6.35
C GLN A 438 -37.88 18.97 -4.92
N TYR A 439 -37.22 20.09 -4.69
CA TYR A 439 -37.32 20.85 -3.47
C TYR A 439 -38.10 22.14 -3.77
N THR A 440 -39.20 22.38 -2.98
CA THR A 440 -39.90 23.63 -3.01
C THR A 440 -39.50 24.44 -1.78
N VAL A 441 -38.84 25.53 -2.01
CA VAL A 441 -38.29 26.44 -0.99
C VAL A 441 -39.23 27.64 -0.90
N ARG A 442 -39.74 27.95 0.31
CA ARG A 442 -40.66 29.08 0.53
C ARG A 442 -40.20 29.97 1.66
N GLY A 443 -40.44 31.26 1.48
CA GLY A 443 -40.22 32.28 2.50
C GLY A 443 -41.22 33.42 2.34
N SER A 444 -41.56 34.06 3.44
CA SER A 444 -42.39 35.29 3.44
C SER A 444 -41.93 36.27 4.52
N ALA A 445 -42.24 37.52 4.30
CA ALA A 445 -42.07 38.61 5.25
C ALA A 445 -43.11 39.70 5.02
N ASP A 446 -43.39 40.47 6.07
CA ASP A 446 -44.45 41.51 6.05
C ASP A 446 -44.13 42.70 5.14
N ASP A 447 -42.86 42.86 4.78
CA ASP A 447 -42.40 43.92 3.87
C ASP A 447 -41.08 43.52 3.14
N ALA A 448 -40.75 44.27 2.09
CA ALA A 448 -39.59 44.01 1.26
C ALA A 448 -38.27 44.20 2.00
N LEU A 449 -38.18 45.11 2.96
CA LEU A 449 -36.95 45.32 3.74
C LEU A 449 -36.72 44.17 4.72
N THR A 450 -37.76 43.75 5.44
CA THR A 450 -37.74 42.57 6.31
C THR A 450 -37.44 41.31 5.54
N PHE A 451 -37.99 41.14 4.32
CA PHE A 451 -37.68 40.04 3.44
C PHE A 451 -36.19 40.07 3.04
N SER A 452 -35.70 41.22 2.63
CA SER A 452 -34.31 41.40 2.25
C SER A 452 -33.35 41.07 3.41
N LYS A 453 -33.59 41.62 4.60
CA LYS A 453 -32.78 41.29 5.78
C LYS A 453 -32.81 39.80 6.14
N LYS A 454 -33.96 39.20 6.09
CA LYS A 454 -34.19 37.79 6.47
C LYS A 454 -33.59 36.82 5.45
N TYR A 455 -33.66 37.11 4.16
CA TYR A 455 -33.37 36.18 3.09
C TYR A 455 -32.22 36.53 2.16
N SER A 456 -31.78 37.79 2.09
CA SER A 456 -30.57 38.21 1.37
C SER A 456 -29.42 38.63 2.25
N GLY A 457 -29.66 38.85 3.54
CA GLY A 457 -28.68 39.39 4.47
C GLY A 457 -28.33 40.85 4.14
N SER A 458 -29.09 41.51 3.28
CA SER A 458 -28.91 42.91 2.85
C SER A 458 -29.78 43.83 3.67
N ASP A 459 -29.22 44.96 4.09
CA ASP A 459 -29.97 46.06 4.73
C ASP A 459 -30.70 46.97 3.74
N SER A 460 -30.54 46.70 2.44
CA SER A 460 -31.23 47.43 1.37
C SER A 460 -32.55 46.76 1.01
N PRO A 461 -33.64 47.47 0.83
CA PRO A 461 -34.90 46.89 0.37
C PRO A 461 -34.74 46.36 -1.08
N LEU A 462 -35.51 45.32 -1.39
CA LEU A 462 -35.65 44.88 -2.77
C LEU A 462 -36.26 46.01 -3.59
N VAL A 463 -35.55 46.47 -4.60
CA VAL A 463 -36.07 47.42 -5.56
C VAL A 463 -36.77 46.62 -6.66
N VAL A 464 -38.06 46.78 -6.78
CA VAL A 464 -38.87 46.25 -7.88
C VAL A 464 -39.13 47.36 -8.85
N GLU A 465 -38.44 47.34 -10.00
CA GLU A 465 -38.75 48.20 -11.12
C GLU A 465 -39.94 47.59 -11.87
N ASN A 466 -41.06 48.34 -11.91
CA ASN A 466 -42.16 47.99 -12.82
C ASN A 466 -41.77 48.49 -14.19
N GLU A 467 -41.58 47.57 -15.12
CA GLU A 467 -41.66 47.86 -16.58
C GLU A 467 -43.10 48.00 -17.08
#